data_66abc026e181354446e594b7a45e956e
#
_entry.id   66abc026e181354446e594b7a45e956e
#
_cell.length_a   1.000
_cell.length_b   1.000
_cell.length_c   1.000
_cell.angle_alpha   90.00
_cell.angle_beta   90.00
_cell.angle_gamma   90.00
#
_symmetry.space_group_name_H-M   'P 1'
#
loop_
_entity.id
_entity.type
_entity.pdbx_description
1 polymer ?
#
loop_
_entity_poly.entity_id
_entity_poly.type
_entity_poly.pdbx_seq_one_letter_code
_entity_poly.pdbx_strand_id
1 'polypeptide(L)'
;MNCFFVLALFSAGPLVFAQDQLALPSAANELRSDDQRKMQNEKVGLVIHGGAGTIERSKITPEREREYRAGLERALAAGYEILKRGESSLDATEAAVRVFEDDPHFNAGKGAVFTSVGTNEMDAAIMDGKTLNAGAVAALKHIKNPVSLARLVMERSGHVMMDGEGAEAFAKENGIELVDQKYFYTPERWDALQKIKAAEKNRTGGGGKGLAITDQDRHGTVGAVALDAHGDLAAATSTGGTTNKRPGRIGDSPVIGAGTYANNATCAVSATGDGEYFIRATVGHDVSALMEYCGMSLKEAAQSVLDKVARLGGTGGLIAIDREGNIALPFNTSGMYRGYVDPNGKLVVEIYK
;
A
#
# COMPACT_ATOMS: atom_id res chain seq x y z
N MET A 1 23.88 75.76 -13.33
CA MET A 1 24.93 76.09 -14.33
C MET A 1 24.74 75.16 -15.51
N ASN A 2 24.05 75.73 -16.46
CA ASN A 2 24.26 75.80 -17.93
C ASN A 2 24.61 74.47 -18.60
N CYS A 3 23.65 73.96 -19.38
CA CYS A 3 23.44 74.13 -20.85
C CYS A 3 24.33 73.15 -21.66
N PHE A 4 23.86 72.45 -22.60
CA PHE A 4 23.31 72.85 -23.91
C PHE A 4 22.58 71.69 -24.64
N PHE A 5 21.47 72.04 -25.26
CA PHE A 5 20.73 71.27 -26.31
C PHE A 5 21.54 71.31 -27.60
N VAL A 6 21.56 70.13 -28.29
CA VAL A 6 21.74 70.13 -29.76
C VAL A 6 20.67 69.25 -30.40
N LEU A 7 19.81 69.87 -31.12
CA LEU A 7 18.79 69.27 -32.01
C LEU A 7 19.46 69.02 -33.36
N ALA A 8 19.36 67.76 -33.86
CA ALA A 8 19.64 67.41 -35.24
C ALA A 8 18.43 66.74 -35.86
N LEU A 9 17.77 67.49 -36.78
CA LEU A 9 16.75 66.99 -37.68
C LEU A 9 17.41 66.19 -38.78
N PHE A 10 16.92 64.93 -39.03
CA PHE A 10 17.14 64.22 -40.26
C PHE A 10 15.81 63.69 -40.81
N SER A 11 15.64 63.91 -42.12
CA SER A 11 14.50 63.72 -42.97
C SER A 11 14.12 62.28 -43.19
N ALA A 12 12.78 62.04 -43.29
CA ALA A 12 12.16 60.77 -43.63
C ALA A 12 12.31 60.40 -45.11
N GLY A 13 12.64 59.13 -45.33
CA GLY A 13 12.41 58.42 -46.61
C GLY A 13 11.70 57.11 -46.32
N PRO A 14 10.77 56.64 -47.18
CA PRO A 14 10.00 55.47 -46.91
C PRO A 14 10.79 54.21 -47.21
N LEU A 15 11.02 53.35 -46.21
CA LEU A 15 11.52 52.00 -46.35
C LEU A 15 10.34 51.01 -46.44
N VAL A 16 10.22 50.35 -47.57
CA VAL A 16 9.32 49.22 -47.79
C VAL A 16 9.87 48.03 -47.02
N PHE A 17 9.11 47.58 -46.02
CA PHE A 17 9.42 46.30 -45.34
C PHE A 17 8.73 45.14 -46.06
N ALA A 18 9.54 44.29 -46.63
CA ALA A 18 9.12 42.92 -47.01
C ALA A 18 8.86 42.11 -45.74
N GLN A 19 7.63 41.60 -45.54
CA GLN A 19 7.31 40.68 -44.47
C GLN A 19 7.73 39.27 -44.87
N ASP A 20 8.92 38.84 -44.48
CA ASP A 20 9.26 37.44 -44.35
C ASP A 20 8.71 36.91 -43.02
N GLN A 21 7.59 36.19 -43.07
CA GLN A 21 7.08 35.44 -41.94
C GLN A 21 7.94 34.19 -41.73
N LEU A 22 9.03 34.29 -40.98
CA LEU A 22 9.69 33.15 -40.34
C LEU A 22 8.82 32.74 -39.16
N ALA A 23 8.04 31.69 -39.32
CA ALA A 23 7.33 31.02 -38.25
C ALA A 23 8.37 30.42 -37.27
N LEU A 24 8.60 31.07 -36.11
CA LEU A 24 9.34 30.50 -35.01
C LEU A 24 8.53 29.35 -34.45
N PRO A 25 9.11 28.13 -34.28
CA PRO A 25 8.43 27.06 -33.58
C PRO A 25 8.19 27.52 -32.12
N SER A 26 6.97 27.32 -31.67
CA SER A 26 6.51 27.76 -30.35
C SER A 26 7.34 27.03 -29.28
N ALA A 27 8.13 27.78 -28.49
CA ALA A 27 8.88 27.29 -27.35
C ALA A 27 8.04 26.45 -26.33
N ALA A 28 6.74 26.64 -26.35
CA ALA A 28 5.78 25.86 -25.57
C ALA A 28 5.62 24.39 -26.05
N ASN A 29 5.90 24.11 -27.35
CA ASN A 29 5.84 22.71 -27.87
C ASN A 29 7.16 21.97 -27.60
N GLU A 30 8.31 22.67 -27.59
CA GLU A 30 9.61 22.05 -27.25
C GLU A 30 9.69 21.72 -25.75
N LEU A 31 9.22 22.62 -24.87
CA LEU A 31 9.14 22.36 -23.43
C LEU A 31 8.24 21.17 -23.09
N ARG A 32 7.10 21.02 -23.77
CA ARG A 32 6.22 19.85 -23.58
C ARG A 32 6.84 18.55 -24.09
N SER A 33 7.63 18.57 -25.15
CA SER A 33 8.32 17.39 -25.67
C SER A 33 9.50 16.95 -24.81
N ASP A 34 10.21 17.88 -24.18
CA ASP A 34 11.33 17.59 -23.31
C ASP A 34 10.87 17.09 -21.92
N ASP A 35 9.77 17.64 -21.38
CA ASP A 35 9.14 17.11 -20.17
C ASP A 35 8.54 15.71 -20.41
N GLN A 36 7.90 15.47 -21.56
CA GLN A 36 7.43 14.13 -21.93
C GLN A 36 8.57 13.13 -22.17
N ARG A 37 9.71 13.57 -22.73
CA ARG A 37 10.89 12.70 -22.89
C ARG A 37 11.61 12.44 -21.57
N LYS A 38 11.64 13.39 -20.64
CA LYS A 38 12.13 13.17 -19.27
C LYS A 38 11.27 12.16 -18.54
N MET A 39 9.94 12.30 -18.59
CA MET A 39 9.01 11.34 -17.98
C MET A 39 9.11 9.92 -18.54
N GLN A 40 9.57 9.73 -19.77
CA GLN A 40 9.78 8.38 -20.36
C GLN A 40 11.03 7.65 -19.83
N ASN A 41 11.90 8.31 -19.08
CA ASN A 41 13.11 7.73 -18.51
C ASN A 41 13.11 7.64 -16.98
N GLU A 42 12.05 8.08 -16.32
CA GLU A 42 11.92 8.03 -14.87
C GLU A 42 11.36 6.67 -14.44
N LYS A 43 12.09 5.98 -13.57
CA LYS A 43 11.70 4.67 -13.07
C LYS A 43 10.48 4.83 -12.18
N VAL A 44 9.37 4.24 -12.56
CA VAL A 44 8.21 4.05 -11.69
C VAL A 44 8.10 2.59 -11.29
N GLY A 45 7.64 2.31 -10.09
CA GLY A 45 7.51 0.95 -9.58
C GLY A 45 6.28 0.79 -8.70
N LEU A 46 5.62 -0.36 -8.82
CA LEU A 46 4.51 -0.75 -7.96
C LEU A 46 4.64 -2.21 -7.58
N VAL A 47 4.54 -2.49 -6.30
CA VAL A 47 4.54 -3.84 -5.75
C VAL A 47 3.35 -3.99 -4.82
N ILE A 48 2.64 -5.11 -4.90
CA ILE A 48 1.46 -5.40 -4.09
C ILE A 48 1.54 -6.76 -3.42
N HIS A 49 0.83 -6.93 -2.31
CA HIS A 49 0.51 -8.24 -1.76
C HIS A 49 -0.97 -8.35 -1.39
N GLY A 50 -1.51 -9.54 -1.55
CA GLY A 50 -2.86 -9.93 -1.14
C GLY A 50 -2.88 -10.87 0.07
N GLY A 51 -1.74 -10.96 0.78
CA GLY A 51 -1.59 -11.80 1.97
C GLY A 51 -0.63 -12.97 1.82
N ALA A 52 -0.01 -13.36 2.94
CA ALA A 52 0.82 -14.56 3.07
C ALA A 52 0.16 -15.56 4.03
N GLY A 53 0.39 -16.85 3.81
CA GLY A 53 -0.17 -17.90 4.67
C GLY A 53 0.02 -19.31 4.11
N THR A 54 -0.78 -20.26 4.61
CA THR A 54 -0.82 -21.64 4.12
C THR A 54 -1.55 -21.69 2.78
N ILE A 55 -0.89 -21.22 1.73
CA ILE A 55 -1.41 -21.15 0.36
C ILE A 55 -0.77 -22.28 -0.44
N GLU A 56 -1.43 -23.43 -0.45
CA GLU A 56 -0.94 -24.62 -1.15
C GLU A 56 -1.73 -24.85 -2.43
N ARG A 57 -1.04 -25.09 -3.55
CA ARG A 57 -1.66 -25.33 -4.86
C ARG A 57 -2.68 -26.47 -4.82
N SER A 58 -2.44 -27.51 -4.01
CA SER A 58 -3.35 -28.66 -3.85
C SER A 58 -4.66 -28.33 -3.14
N LYS A 59 -4.74 -27.18 -2.46
CA LYS A 59 -5.93 -26.76 -1.69
C LYS A 59 -6.75 -25.66 -2.38
N ILE A 60 -6.26 -25.14 -3.51
CA ILE A 60 -6.92 -24.08 -4.26
C ILE A 60 -7.43 -24.64 -5.58
N THR A 61 -8.74 -24.48 -5.86
CA THR A 61 -9.28 -24.87 -7.16
C THR A 61 -8.78 -23.95 -8.28
N PRO A 62 -8.74 -24.43 -9.55
CA PRO A 62 -8.34 -23.58 -10.67
C PRO A 62 -9.20 -22.32 -10.83
N GLU A 63 -10.50 -22.40 -10.50
CA GLU A 63 -11.42 -21.26 -10.49
C GLU A 63 -10.98 -20.23 -9.48
N ARG A 64 -10.72 -20.67 -8.23
CA ARG A 64 -10.31 -19.80 -7.15
C ARG A 64 -8.93 -19.15 -7.39
N GLU A 65 -8.01 -19.91 -7.98
CA GLU A 65 -6.71 -19.35 -8.39
C GLU A 65 -6.90 -18.22 -9.42
N ARG A 66 -7.78 -18.41 -10.41
CA ARG A 66 -8.10 -17.37 -11.41
C ARG A 66 -8.69 -16.13 -10.77
N GLU A 67 -9.60 -16.27 -9.79
CA GLU A 67 -10.21 -15.15 -9.07
C GLU A 67 -9.14 -14.32 -8.31
N TYR A 68 -8.24 -14.98 -7.58
CA TYR A 68 -7.14 -14.31 -6.90
C TYR A 68 -6.19 -13.61 -7.87
N ARG A 69 -5.79 -14.27 -8.96
CA ARG A 69 -4.94 -13.66 -9.98
C ARG A 69 -5.59 -12.43 -10.61
N ALA A 70 -6.86 -12.52 -10.96
CA ALA A 70 -7.61 -11.39 -11.51
C ALA A 70 -7.73 -10.23 -10.50
N GLY A 71 -7.90 -10.50 -9.21
CA GLY A 71 -7.89 -9.48 -8.15
C GLY A 71 -6.54 -8.77 -8.03
N LEU A 72 -5.44 -9.53 -8.03
CA LEU A 72 -4.08 -8.99 -8.03
C LEU A 72 -3.81 -8.13 -9.27
N GLU A 73 -4.19 -8.61 -10.46
CA GLU A 73 -4.03 -7.87 -11.71
C GLU A 73 -4.82 -6.55 -11.71
N ARG A 74 -6.07 -6.55 -11.20
CA ARG A 74 -6.86 -5.31 -11.06
C ARG A 74 -6.21 -4.32 -10.11
N ALA A 75 -5.70 -4.76 -8.97
CA ALA A 75 -5.04 -3.89 -8.01
C ALA A 75 -3.75 -3.28 -8.58
N LEU A 76 -2.90 -4.11 -9.23
CA LEU A 76 -1.71 -3.62 -9.95
C LEU A 76 -2.08 -2.62 -11.05
N ALA A 77 -3.07 -2.95 -11.88
CA ALA A 77 -3.49 -2.07 -12.96
C ALA A 77 -3.97 -0.71 -12.44
N ALA A 78 -4.79 -0.70 -11.37
CA ALA A 78 -5.32 0.53 -10.79
C ALA A 78 -4.21 1.48 -10.30
N GLY A 79 -3.24 0.96 -9.54
CA GLY A 79 -2.12 1.78 -9.05
C GLY A 79 -1.15 2.17 -10.17
N TYR A 80 -0.86 1.26 -11.09
CA TYR A 80 0.08 1.54 -12.19
C TYR A 80 -0.44 2.58 -13.18
N GLU A 81 -1.74 2.60 -13.48
CA GLU A 81 -2.35 3.65 -14.32
C GLU A 81 -2.16 5.06 -13.70
N ILE A 82 -2.18 5.18 -12.38
CA ILE A 82 -1.89 6.43 -11.67
C ILE A 82 -0.44 6.85 -11.91
N LEU A 83 0.52 5.94 -11.67
CA LEU A 83 1.95 6.22 -11.91
C LEU A 83 2.26 6.58 -13.35
N LYS A 84 1.62 5.92 -14.34
CA LYS A 84 1.78 6.24 -15.76
C LYS A 84 1.30 7.64 -16.14
N ARG A 85 0.36 8.21 -15.39
CA ARG A 85 -0.09 9.60 -15.58
C ARG A 85 0.81 10.61 -14.88
N GLY A 86 1.88 10.16 -14.19
CA GLY A 86 2.79 11.02 -13.43
C GLY A 86 2.21 11.49 -12.10
N GLU A 87 1.17 10.81 -11.60
CA GLU A 87 0.59 11.09 -10.27
C GLU A 87 1.42 10.43 -9.16
N SER A 88 1.11 10.73 -7.90
CA SER A 88 1.94 10.37 -6.75
C SER A 88 1.92 8.88 -6.40
N SER A 89 3.00 8.41 -5.76
CA SER A 89 3.09 7.09 -5.15
C SER A 89 2.02 6.86 -4.06
N LEU A 90 1.63 7.92 -3.34
CA LEU A 90 0.50 7.87 -2.39
C LEU A 90 -0.82 7.53 -3.08
N ASP A 91 -1.14 8.22 -4.19
CA ASP A 91 -2.36 7.96 -4.97
C ASP A 91 -2.36 6.53 -5.54
N ALA A 92 -1.20 6.08 -6.01
CA ALA A 92 -1.04 4.73 -6.56
C ALA A 92 -1.22 3.62 -5.50
N THR A 93 -0.63 3.78 -4.31
CA THR A 93 -0.78 2.81 -3.22
C THR A 93 -2.20 2.78 -2.68
N GLU A 94 -2.84 3.93 -2.48
CA GLU A 94 -4.25 4.01 -2.08
C GLU A 94 -5.15 3.31 -3.09
N ALA A 95 -5.00 3.62 -4.38
CA ALA A 95 -5.84 3.04 -5.43
C ALA A 95 -5.71 1.51 -5.50
N ALA A 96 -4.49 0.97 -5.40
CA ALA A 96 -4.25 -0.46 -5.39
C ALA A 96 -4.89 -1.15 -4.17
N VAL A 97 -4.73 -0.57 -2.97
CA VAL A 97 -5.30 -1.13 -1.73
C VAL A 97 -6.83 -1.04 -1.73
N ARG A 98 -7.43 0.03 -2.26
CA ARG A 98 -8.89 0.15 -2.39
C ARG A 98 -9.50 -0.94 -3.26
N VAL A 99 -8.82 -1.35 -4.33
CA VAL A 99 -9.27 -2.49 -5.15
C VAL A 99 -9.35 -3.77 -4.32
N PHE A 100 -8.39 -4.02 -3.45
CA PHE A 100 -8.43 -5.15 -2.53
C PHE A 100 -9.53 -5.01 -1.47
N GLU A 101 -9.74 -3.81 -0.92
CA GLU A 101 -10.80 -3.56 0.07
C GLU A 101 -12.21 -3.72 -0.51
N ASP A 102 -12.39 -3.52 -1.82
CA ASP A 102 -13.66 -3.74 -2.52
C ASP A 102 -13.85 -5.20 -2.98
N ASP A 103 -12.79 -6.03 -2.96
CA ASP A 103 -12.82 -7.44 -3.40
C ASP A 103 -13.02 -8.41 -2.22
N PRO A 104 -14.12 -9.18 -2.17
CA PRO A 104 -14.42 -10.10 -1.07
C PRO A 104 -13.42 -11.25 -0.90
N HIS A 105 -12.54 -11.49 -1.87
CA HIS A 105 -11.55 -12.56 -1.80
C HIS A 105 -10.39 -12.24 -0.85
N PHE A 106 -10.09 -10.95 -0.64
CA PHE A 106 -8.95 -10.53 0.18
C PHE A 106 -9.39 -10.09 1.58
N ASN A 107 -8.53 -10.26 2.57
CA ASN A 107 -8.84 -9.93 3.97
C ASN A 107 -8.62 -8.44 4.25
N ALA A 108 -9.43 -7.61 3.65
CA ALA A 108 -9.51 -6.17 3.87
C ALA A 108 -10.88 -5.67 3.42
N GLY A 109 -11.40 -4.58 4.00
CA GLY A 109 -12.69 -4.01 3.58
C GLY A 109 -13.78 -5.08 3.49
N LYS A 110 -14.39 -5.25 2.30
CA LYS A 110 -15.50 -6.17 2.06
C LYS A 110 -15.20 -7.63 2.37
N GLY A 111 -13.94 -8.07 2.24
CA GLY A 111 -13.51 -9.44 2.53
C GLY A 111 -12.93 -9.63 3.92
N ALA A 112 -13.07 -8.64 4.82
CA ALA A 112 -12.52 -8.69 6.16
C ALA A 112 -13.06 -9.88 6.97
N VAL A 113 -12.19 -10.53 7.73
CA VAL A 113 -12.53 -11.64 8.61
C VAL A 113 -13.35 -11.17 9.83
N PHE A 114 -14.00 -12.11 10.48
CA PHE A 114 -14.84 -11.85 11.66
C PHE A 114 -14.05 -11.97 12.97
N THR A 115 -14.40 -11.11 13.92
CA THR A 115 -14.02 -11.23 15.33
C THR A 115 -14.71 -12.42 16.00
N SER A 116 -14.28 -12.76 17.19
CA SER A 116 -14.90 -13.83 18.01
C SER A 116 -16.37 -13.59 18.37
N VAL A 117 -16.85 -12.35 18.26
CA VAL A 117 -18.26 -12.02 18.52
C VAL A 117 -19.07 -11.87 17.24
N GLY A 118 -18.45 -12.10 16.06
CA GLY A 118 -19.18 -12.09 14.78
C GLY A 118 -19.33 -10.70 14.15
N THR A 119 -18.47 -9.74 14.52
CA THR A 119 -18.36 -8.43 13.88
C THR A 119 -17.10 -8.36 13.03
N ASN A 120 -17.04 -7.45 12.07
CA ASN A 120 -15.80 -7.12 11.35
C ASN A 120 -15.17 -5.88 11.99
N GLU A 121 -13.87 -5.93 12.26
CA GLU A 121 -13.07 -4.79 12.70
C GLU A 121 -11.84 -4.69 11.79
N MET A 122 -11.62 -3.52 11.19
CA MET A 122 -10.62 -3.31 10.15
C MET A 122 -9.59 -2.29 10.60
N ASP A 123 -8.38 -2.47 10.10
CA ASP A 123 -7.22 -1.63 10.39
C ASP A 123 -6.55 -1.26 9.07
N ALA A 124 -6.00 -0.03 8.95
CA ALA A 124 -5.22 0.38 7.78
C ALA A 124 -4.20 1.46 8.14
N ALA A 125 -3.16 1.57 7.33
CA ALA A 125 -2.23 2.69 7.37
C ALA A 125 -1.73 3.05 5.97
N ILE A 126 -1.29 4.30 5.84
CA ILE A 126 -0.59 4.83 4.66
C ILE A 126 0.52 5.77 5.13
N MET A 127 1.65 5.78 4.41
CA MET A 127 2.79 6.62 4.75
C MET A 127 3.46 7.19 3.50
N ASP A 128 3.78 8.48 3.56
CA ASP A 128 4.55 9.22 2.58
C ASP A 128 6.04 9.18 2.93
N GLY A 129 6.87 8.58 2.07
CA GLY A 129 8.31 8.47 2.26
C GLY A 129 9.06 9.79 2.13
N LYS A 130 8.49 10.79 1.46
CA LYS A 130 9.09 12.11 1.26
C LYS A 130 9.09 12.95 2.53
N THR A 131 7.94 13.00 3.18
CA THR A 131 7.71 13.88 4.35
C THR A 131 7.74 13.13 5.66
N LEU A 132 7.70 11.77 5.62
CA LEU A 132 7.45 10.87 6.73
C LEU A 132 6.08 11.06 7.38
N ASN A 133 5.17 11.80 6.74
CA ASN A 133 3.80 11.88 7.18
C ASN A 133 3.11 10.53 7.05
N ALA A 134 2.33 10.18 8.04
CA ALA A 134 1.62 8.92 8.08
C ALA A 134 0.21 9.09 8.64
N GLY A 135 -0.69 8.23 8.20
CA GLY A 135 -2.02 8.11 8.75
C GLY A 135 -2.37 6.65 9.00
N ALA A 136 -3.00 6.39 10.12
CA ALA A 136 -3.41 5.05 10.52
C ALA A 136 -4.80 5.07 11.16
N VAL A 137 -5.54 3.99 10.95
CA VAL A 137 -6.85 3.76 11.56
C VAL A 137 -6.96 2.32 12.03
N ALA A 138 -7.67 2.11 13.14
CA ALA A 138 -7.82 0.79 13.73
C ALA A 138 -9.23 0.54 14.25
N ALA A 139 -9.61 -0.73 14.39
CA ALA A 139 -10.87 -1.19 14.96
C ALA A 139 -12.13 -0.58 14.30
N LEU A 140 -12.06 -0.27 13.02
CA LEU A 140 -13.16 0.31 12.23
C LEU A 140 -14.23 -0.74 11.94
N LYS A 141 -15.51 -0.34 12.05
CA LYS A 141 -16.66 -1.24 11.84
C LYS A 141 -17.53 -0.85 10.66
N HIS A 142 -17.50 0.41 10.24
CA HIS A 142 -18.47 0.97 9.28
C HIS A 142 -17.81 1.69 8.10
N ILE A 143 -16.49 1.61 7.95
CA ILE A 143 -15.75 2.27 6.88
C ILE A 143 -15.50 1.29 5.73
N LYS A 144 -16.04 1.61 4.56
CA LYS A 144 -15.92 0.79 3.35
C LYS A 144 -14.45 0.61 2.92
N ASN A 145 -13.70 1.72 2.88
CA ASN A 145 -12.30 1.76 2.48
C ASN A 145 -11.43 2.37 3.59
N PRO A 146 -10.96 1.54 4.53
CA PRO A 146 -10.10 1.97 5.64
C PRO A 146 -8.86 2.76 5.22
N VAL A 147 -8.20 2.37 4.10
CA VAL A 147 -7.00 3.06 3.60
C VAL A 147 -7.27 4.52 3.25
N SER A 148 -8.44 4.84 2.69
CA SER A 148 -8.81 6.22 2.38
C SER A 148 -9.03 7.05 3.64
N LEU A 149 -9.60 6.46 4.70
CA LEU A 149 -9.70 7.14 5.99
C LEU A 149 -8.32 7.32 6.64
N ALA A 150 -7.42 6.34 6.56
CA ALA A 150 -6.05 6.48 7.03
C ALA A 150 -5.34 7.67 6.33
N ARG A 151 -5.51 7.80 5.01
CA ARG A 151 -5.00 8.95 4.27
C ARG A 151 -5.61 10.27 4.74
N LEU A 152 -6.90 10.30 4.95
CA LEU A 152 -7.60 11.49 5.44
C LEU A 152 -7.12 11.91 6.84
N VAL A 153 -6.85 10.93 7.73
CA VAL A 153 -6.22 11.17 9.04
C VAL A 153 -4.85 11.85 8.86
N MET A 154 -3.99 11.33 7.98
CA MET A 154 -2.70 11.92 7.67
C MET A 154 -2.81 13.37 7.18
N GLU A 155 -3.74 13.64 6.27
CA GLU A 155 -3.82 14.92 5.57
C GLU A 155 -4.58 16.00 6.34
N ARG A 156 -5.55 15.65 7.22
CA ARG A 156 -6.51 16.61 7.77
C ARG A 156 -6.68 16.60 9.27
N SER A 157 -6.27 15.54 9.99
CA SER A 157 -6.58 15.43 11.42
C SER A 157 -5.57 16.14 12.33
N GLY A 158 -4.34 16.35 11.86
CA GLY A 158 -3.20 16.74 12.70
C GLY A 158 -2.69 15.60 13.60
N HIS A 159 -3.20 14.39 13.45
CA HIS A 159 -2.79 13.18 14.16
C HIS A 159 -2.23 12.14 13.20
N VAL A 160 -1.48 11.18 13.73
CA VAL A 160 -0.99 10.04 12.95
C VAL A 160 -1.97 8.86 13.03
N MET A 161 -2.67 8.67 14.14
CA MET A 161 -3.52 7.49 14.34
C MET A 161 -4.82 7.83 15.06
N MET A 162 -5.91 7.26 14.57
CA MET A 162 -7.24 7.31 15.19
C MET A 162 -7.87 5.93 15.19
N ASP A 163 -8.78 5.63 16.14
CA ASP A 163 -9.42 4.33 16.24
C ASP A 163 -10.93 4.41 16.48
N GLY A 164 -11.61 3.29 16.22
CA GLY A 164 -12.99 3.01 16.57
C GLY A 164 -13.97 4.13 16.23
N GLU A 165 -14.88 4.42 17.17
CA GLU A 165 -15.95 5.41 16.99
C GLU A 165 -15.42 6.83 16.76
N GLY A 166 -14.24 7.17 17.32
CA GLY A 166 -13.60 8.47 17.11
C GLY A 166 -13.14 8.65 15.66
N ALA A 167 -12.53 7.62 15.07
CA ALA A 167 -12.14 7.63 13.66
C ALA A 167 -13.35 7.66 12.73
N GLU A 168 -14.45 6.94 13.06
CA GLU A 168 -15.68 6.95 12.28
C GLU A 168 -16.44 8.28 12.36
N ALA A 169 -16.41 8.95 13.51
CA ALA A 169 -16.95 10.30 13.66
C ALA A 169 -16.16 11.29 12.77
N PHE A 170 -14.83 11.26 12.80
CA PHE A 170 -13.98 12.06 11.93
C PHE A 170 -14.23 11.78 10.44
N ALA A 171 -14.43 10.51 10.07
CA ALA A 171 -14.79 10.12 8.71
C ALA A 171 -16.08 10.80 8.24
N LYS A 172 -17.13 10.76 9.08
CA LYS A 172 -18.43 11.37 8.81
C LYS A 172 -18.35 12.90 8.68
N GLU A 173 -17.59 13.56 9.56
CA GLU A 173 -17.34 15.00 9.51
C GLU A 173 -16.66 15.44 8.19
N ASN A 174 -15.87 14.52 7.59
CA ASN A 174 -15.17 14.75 6.32
C ASN A 174 -15.86 14.14 5.10
N GLY A 175 -17.14 13.76 5.21
CA GLY A 175 -17.98 13.34 4.09
C GLY A 175 -17.81 11.88 3.66
N ILE A 176 -17.14 11.03 4.46
CA ILE A 176 -17.10 9.58 4.22
C ILE A 176 -18.40 8.96 4.73
N GLU A 177 -19.09 8.25 3.86
CA GLU A 177 -20.32 7.53 4.20
C GLU A 177 -20.01 6.26 5.00
N LEU A 178 -20.73 6.06 6.10
CA LEU A 178 -20.67 4.85 6.89
C LEU A 178 -21.60 3.78 6.32
N VAL A 179 -21.13 2.54 6.25
CA VAL A 179 -21.88 1.38 5.79
C VAL A 179 -22.30 0.48 6.95
N ASP A 180 -23.39 -0.27 6.78
CA ASP A 180 -23.81 -1.28 7.76
C ASP A 180 -22.82 -2.47 7.79
N GLN A 181 -22.69 -3.11 8.94
CA GLN A 181 -21.82 -4.31 9.12
C GLN A 181 -22.14 -5.44 8.10
N LYS A 182 -23.38 -5.51 7.60
CA LYS A 182 -23.76 -6.48 6.55
C LYS A 182 -23.00 -6.29 5.23
N TYR A 183 -22.48 -5.09 4.97
CA TYR A 183 -21.63 -4.84 3.79
C TYR A 183 -20.40 -5.75 3.75
N PHE A 184 -19.83 -6.05 4.92
CA PHE A 184 -18.62 -6.85 5.06
C PHE A 184 -18.89 -8.36 5.17
N TYR A 185 -20.18 -8.75 5.31
CA TYR A 185 -20.53 -10.16 5.43
C TYR A 185 -20.25 -10.92 4.15
N THR A 186 -19.44 -11.99 4.25
CA THR A 186 -19.30 -13.01 3.21
C THR A 186 -19.55 -14.39 3.81
N PRO A 187 -20.27 -15.30 3.12
CA PRO A 187 -20.52 -16.65 3.62
C PRO A 187 -19.23 -17.39 3.95
N GLU A 188 -18.21 -17.25 3.10
CA GLU A 188 -16.92 -17.91 3.27
C GLU A 188 -16.22 -17.52 4.58
N ARG A 189 -16.16 -16.20 4.88
CA ARG A 189 -15.53 -15.71 6.13
C ARG A 189 -16.35 -16.10 7.36
N TRP A 190 -17.66 -16.12 7.24
CA TRP A 190 -18.54 -16.59 8.31
C TRP A 190 -18.33 -18.08 8.60
N ASP A 191 -18.29 -18.94 7.56
CA ASP A 191 -18.05 -20.35 7.70
C ASP A 191 -16.66 -20.66 8.32
N ALA A 192 -15.64 -19.90 7.93
CA ALA A 192 -14.31 -20.00 8.54
C ALA A 192 -14.36 -19.70 10.06
N LEU A 193 -15.06 -18.65 10.48
CA LEU A 193 -15.25 -18.37 11.90
C LEU A 193 -15.96 -19.54 12.62
N GLN A 194 -17.05 -20.07 12.05
CA GLN A 194 -17.78 -21.19 12.69
C GLN A 194 -16.93 -22.45 12.82
N LYS A 195 -16.11 -22.79 11.80
CA LYS A 195 -15.16 -23.91 11.86
C LYS A 195 -14.15 -23.74 12.99
N ILE A 196 -13.54 -22.56 13.13
CA ILE A 196 -12.58 -22.30 14.21
C ILE A 196 -13.26 -22.43 15.57
N LYS A 197 -14.43 -21.81 15.79
CA LYS A 197 -15.19 -21.93 17.04
C LYS A 197 -15.55 -23.36 17.41
N ALA A 198 -15.96 -24.17 16.43
CA ALA A 198 -16.26 -25.58 16.64
C ALA A 198 -15.00 -26.35 17.05
N ALA A 199 -13.85 -26.10 16.42
CA ALA A 199 -12.58 -26.72 16.76
C ALA A 199 -12.12 -26.33 18.18
N GLU A 200 -12.29 -25.07 18.58
CA GLU A 200 -11.99 -24.60 19.94
C GLU A 200 -12.85 -25.31 21.00
N LYS A 201 -14.16 -25.40 20.76
CA LYS A 201 -15.09 -26.08 21.67
C LYS A 201 -14.71 -27.56 21.89
N ASN A 202 -14.27 -28.24 20.85
CA ASN A 202 -13.85 -29.63 20.93
C ASN A 202 -12.51 -29.82 21.69
N ARG A 203 -11.65 -28.78 21.75
CA ARG A 203 -10.37 -28.81 22.50
C ARG A 203 -10.53 -28.52 23.98
N THR A 204 -11.48 -27.69 24.38
CA THR A 204 -11.72 -27.33 25.80
C THR A 204 -12.34 -28.48 26.60
N GLY A 205 -12.80 -29.55 25.96
CA GLY A 205 -13.23 -30.81 26.59
C GLY A 205 -12.09 -31.74 27.07
N GLY A 206 -10.82 -31.42 26.81
CA GLY A 206 -9.64 -32.20 27.26
C GLY A 206 -8.43 -31.31 27.39
N GLY A 207 -8.03 -31.01 28.61
CA GLY A 207 -6.98 -30.11 29.10
C GLY A 207 -5.76 -29.91 28.19
N GLY A 208 -5.78 -28.99 27.29
CA GLY A 208 -4.71 -28.64 26.38
C GLY A 208 -4.34 -27.17 26.43
N LYS A 209 -3.06 -26.89 26.58
CA LYS A 209 -2.39 -25.59 26.54
C LYS A 209 -2.82 -24.76 25.34
N GLY A 210 -2.81 -23.44 25.53
CA GLY A 210 -3.22 -22.37 24.64
C GLY A 210 -3.11 -22.64 23.14
N LEU A 211 -4.21 -22.33 22.45
CA LEU A 211 -4.43 -22.54 21.03
C LEU A 211 -3.35 -21.89 20.16
N ALA A 212 -2.52 -22.74 19.55
CA ALA A 212 -1.94 -22.35 18.29
C ALA A 212 -3.11 -22.28 17.28
N ILE A 213 -3.47 -21.06 16.87
CA ILE A 213 -4.36 -20.84 15.71
C ILE A 213 -3.67 -21.56 14.55
N THR A 214 -4.34 -22.57 13.98
CA THR A 214 -3.74 -23.33 12.87
C THR A 214 -3.63 -22.41 11.66
N ASP A 215 -2.50 -22.45 10.94
CA ASP A 215 -2.21 -21.63 9.75
C ASP A 215 -3.28 -21.72 8.64
N GLN A 216 -4.20 -22.69 8.70
CA GLN A 216 -5.18 -22.96 7.66
C GLN A 216 -6.23 -21.87 7.44
N ASP A 217 -6.46 -20.98 8.43
CA ASP A 217 -7.52 -19.96 8.38
C ASP A 217 -6.97 -18.54 8.51
N ARG A 218 -5.65 -18.35 8.44
CA ARG A 218 -5.01 -17.04 8.42
C ARG A 218 -5.09 -16.48 7.01
N HIS A 219 -6.10 -15.67 6.78
CA HIS A 219 -6.20 -14.90 5.55
C HIS A 219 -5.41 -13.61 5.72
N GLY A 220 -4.37 -13.46 4.90
CA GLY A 220 -3.39 -12.40 5.03
C GLY A 220 -3.91 -11.00 4.68
N THR A 221 -3.29 -10.02 5.27
CA THR A 221 -3.35 -8.57 5.03
C THR A 221 -3.09 -8.21 3.56
N VAL A 222 -3.64 -7.11 3.07
CA VAL A 222 -3.33 -6.57 1.74
C VAL A 222 -2.43 -5.33 1.86
N GLY A 223 -1.63 -5.05 0.82
CA GLY A 223 -0.83 -3.84 0.81
C GLY A 223 -0.21 -3.52 -0.54
N ALA A 224 0.32 -2.31 -0.62
CA ALA A 224 1.02 -1.79 -1.80
C ALA A 224 2.18 -0.90 -1.37
N VAL A 225 3.26 -0.94 -2.16
CA VAL A 225 4.37 0.03 -2.09
C VAL A 225 4.66 0.55 -3.49
N ALA A 226 4.91 1.84 -3.61
CA ALA A 226 5.12 2.49 -4.90
C ALA A 226 6.30 3.45 -4.90
N LEU A 227 6.90 3.61 -6.08
CA LEU A 227 7.85 4.62 -6.46
C LEU A 227 7.27 5.41 -7.63
N ASP A 228 7.12 6.71 -7.50
CA ASP A 228 6.65 7.57 -8.59
C ASP A 228 7.78 8.18 -9.42
N ALA A 229 7.40 8.90 -10.48
CA ALA A 229 8.33 9.55 -11.41
C ALA A 229 9.18 10.66 -10.76
N HIS A 230 8.79 11.17 -9.60
CA HIS A 230 9.55 12.15 -8.82
C HIS A 230 10.58 11.49 -7.89
N GLY A 231 10.61 10.15 -7.84
CA GLY A 231 11.44 9.39 -6.92
C GLY A 231 10.88 9.36 -5.49
N ASP A 232 9.60 9.65 -5.32
CA ASP A 232 8.94 9.63 -4.02
C ASP A 232 8.33 8.24 -3.76
N LEU A 233 8.53 7.74 -2.55
CA LEU A 233 8.07 6.43 -2.10
C LEU A 233 6.80 6.54 -1.25
N ALA A 234 5.92 5.56 -1.35
CA ALA A 234 4.78 5.42 -0.45
C ALA A 234 4.52 3.95 -0.11
N ALA A 235 3.90 3.71 1.05
CA ALA A 235 3.42 2.41 1.49
C ALA A 235 2.00 2.52 2.02
N ALA A 236 1.17 1.51 1.75
CA ALA A 236 -0.16 1.37 2.33
C ALA A 236 -0.45 -0.09 2.66
N THR A 237 -1.14 -0.32 3.77
CA THR A 237 -1.53 -1.66 4.25
C THR A 237 -2.94 -1.61 4.81
N SER A 238 -3.76 -2.64 4.56
CA SER A 238 -5.13 -2.76 5.09
C SER A 238 -5.46 -4.20 5.45
N THR A 239 -6.29 -4.41 6.49
CA THR A 239 -6.60 -5.74 7.00
C THR A 239 -7.89 -5.81 7.80
N GLY A 240 -8.54 -6.99 7.81
CA GLY A 240 -9.50 -7.40 8.83
C GLY A 240 -8.87 -8.07 10.06
N GLY A 241 -7.54 -8.23 10.07
CA GLY A 241 -6.81 -8.95 11.13
C GLY A 241 -6.86 -10.47 10.94
N THR A 242 -7.00 -11.22 12.03
CA THR A 242 -7.06 -12.69 12.04
C THR A 242 -8.47 -13.19 12.37
N THR A 243 -8.92 -14.25 11.70
CA THR A 243 -10.23 -14.88 11.96
C THR A 243 -10.33 -15.27 13.44
N ASN A 244 -11.49 -15.00 14.04
CA ASN A 244 -11.77 -15.23 15.47
C ASN A 244 -10.93 -14.36 16.42
N LYS A 245 -10.36 -13.25 15.95
CA LYS A 245 -9.66 -12.30 16.85
C LYS A 245 -10.60 -11.78 17.93
N ARG A 246 -10.04 -11.45 19.09
CA ARG A 246 -10.81 -10.75 20.14
C ARG A 246 -11.18 -9.35 19.63
N PRO A 247 -12.39 -8.83 19.94
CA PRO A 247 -12.70 -7.44 19.70
C PRO A 247 -11.63 -6.50 20.25
N GLY A 248 -11.22 -5.51 19.47
CA GLY A 248 -10.16 -4.59 19.84
C GLY A 248 -8.72 -5.11 19.64
N ARG A 249 -8.53 -6.34 19.11
CA ARG A 249 -7.19 -6.79 18.74
C ARG A 249 -6.73 -6.04 17.48
N ILE A 250 -5.60 -5.37 17.60
CA ILE A 250 -4.92 -4.66 16.52
C ILE A 250 -3.63 -5.43 16.17
N GLY A 251 -3.40 -5.66 14.86
CA GLY A 251 -2.17 -6.27 14.33
C GLY A 251 -1.13 -5.22 13.97
N ASP A 252 -0.17 -5.64 13.15
CA ASP A 252 0.94 -4.80 12.67
C ASP A 252 0.51 -3.77 11.62
N SER A 253 -0.53 -4.05 10.83
CA SER A 253 -0.91 -3.25 9.65
C SER A 253 -1.07 -1.74 9.92
N PRO A 254 -1.77 -1.29 11.00
CA PRO A 254 -1.91 0.13 11.28
C PRO A 254 -0.73 0.72 12.08
N VAL A 255 0.23 -0.11 12.48
CA VAL A 255 1.38 0.34 13.27
C VAL A 255 2.51 0.78 12.35
N ILE A 256 2.69 2.10 12.28
CA ILE A 256 3.79 2.71 11.50
C ILE A 256 5.13 2.20 12.01
N GLY A 257 5.95 1.68 11.09
CA GLY A 257 7.22 1.02 11.42
C GLY A 257 7.12 -0.49 11.64
N ALA A 258 5.90 -1.04 11.79
CA ALA A 258 5.71 -2.50 11.87
C ALA A 258 5.16 -3.06 10.55
N GLY A 259 3.87 -2.87 10.26
CA GLY A 259 3.23 -3.37 9.05
C GLY A 259 3.33 -2.42 7.85
N THR A 260 3.53 -1.13 8.10
CA THR A 260 3.59 -0.07 7.07
C THR A 260 4.73 0.88 7.38
N TYR A 261 5.61 1.13 6.41
CA TYR A 261 6.68 2.12 6.53
C TYR A 261 7.10 2.65 5.17
N ALA A 262 7.44 3.94 5.07
CA ALA A 262 8.04 4.53 3.89
C ALA A 262 9.03 5.64 4.26
N ASN A 263 10.20 5.66 3.62
CA ASN A 263 11.22 6.68 3.78
C ASN A 263 12.00 6.81 2.46
N ASN A 264 12.00 7.99 1.86
CA ASN A 264 12.74 8.27 0.63
C ASN A 264 14.26 8.09 0.76
N ALA A 265 14.81 8.10 1.96
CA ALA A 265 16.23 7.82 2.17
C ALA A 265 16.57 6.32 1.99
N THR A 266 15.57 5.42 2.06
CA THR A 266 15.77 3.97 2.06
C THR A 266 14.77 3.23 1.20
N CYS A 267 13.57 2.91 1.75
CA CYS A 267 12.58 2.08 1.09
C CYS A 267 11.15 2.32 1.59
N ALA A 268 10.18 1.78 0.83
CA ALA A 268 8.81 1.57 1.27
C ALA A 268 8.56 0.08 1.54
N VAL A 269 7.84 -0.24 2.62
CA VAL A 269 7.57 -1.61 3.09
C VAL A 269 6.10 -1.76 3.46
N SER A 270 5.48 -2.86 3.02
CA SER A 270 4.18 -3.35 3.52
C SER A 270 4.30 -4.82 3.88
N ALA A 271 3.80 -5.20 5.06
CA ALA A 271 3.97 -6.51 5.64
C ALA A 271 2.64 -7.27 5.81
N THR A 272 2.72 -8.59 5.88
CA THR A 272 1.59 -9.50 6.07
C THR A 272 2.03 -10.75 6.81
N GLY A 273 1.29 -11.17 7.84
CA GLY A 273 1.63 -12.37 8.62
C GLY A 273 1.11 -12.33 10.04
N ASP A 274 1.90 -12.92 10.96
CA ASP A 274 1.62 -12.96 12.38
C ASP A 274 1.90 -11.61 13.04
N GLY A 275 0.92 -10.71 13.04
CA GLY A 275 1.06 -9.31 13.45
C GLY A 275 1.80 -9.09 14.77
N GLU A 276 1.59 -9.96 15.75
CA GLU A 276 2.25 -9.91 17.07
C GLU A 276 3.78 -10.00 16.98
N TYR A 277 4.30 -10.76 16.01
CA TYR A 277 5.74 -10.89 15.80
C TYR A 277 6.28 -9.73 14.96
N PHE A 278 5.49 -9.26 13.98
CA PHE A 278 5.84 -8.14 13.13
C PHE A 278 5.90 -6.82 13.92
N ILE A 279 4.96 -6.59 14.87
CA ILE A 279 5.02 -5.47 15.82
C ILE A 279 6.28 -5.56 16.69
N ARG A 280 6.53 -6.71 17.32
CA ARG A 280 7.67 -6.90 18.24
C ARG A 280 9.02 -6.78 17.54
N ALA A 281 9.08 -7.13 16.25
CA ALA A 281 10.27 -6.99 15.42
C ALA A 281 10.40 -5.61 14.77
N THR A 282 9.34 -4.78 14.79
CA THR A 282 9.27 -3.47 14.10
C THR A 282 9.65 -3.57 12.63
N VAL A 283 9.06 -4.54 11.93
CA VAL A 283 9.54 -5.09 10.64
C VAL A 283 9.76 -4.01 9.59
N GLY A 284 8.78 -3.12 9.35
CA GLY A 284 8.89 -2.10 8.31
C GLY A 284 10.07 -1.14 8.54
N HIS A 285 10.22 -0.64 9.78
CA HIS A 285 11.32 0.26 10.13
C HIS A 285 12.67 -0.48 10.19
N ASP A 286 12.70 -1.74 10.65
CA ASP A 286 13.94 -2.50 10.77
C ASP A 286 14.60 -2.75 9.40
N VAL A 287 13.79 -2.98 8.33
CA VAL A 287 14.31 -3.05 6.95
C VAL A 287 14.98 -1.72 6.56
N SER A 288 14.30 -0.60 6.78
CA SER A 288 14.85 0.73 6.50
C SER A 288 16.11 1.02 7.31
N ALA A 289 16.12 0.70 8.61
CA ALA A 289 17.25 0.90 9.50
C ALA A 289 18.51 0.11 9.09
N LEU A 290 18.35 -1.14 8.64
CA LEU A 290 19.47 -1.95 8.13
C LEU A 290 20.05 -1.36 6.84
N MET A 291 19.22 -0.78 5.97
CA MET A 291 19.70 -0.05 4.79
C MET A 291 20.45 1.23 5.20
N GLU A 292 19.85 2.04 6.08
CA GLU A 292 20.36 3.35 6.46
C GLU A 292 21.64 3.28 7.30
N TYR A 293 21.65 2.41 8.33
CA TYR A 293 22.73 2.37 9.31
C TYR A 293 23.80 1.33 9.03
N CYS A 294 23.44 0.26 8.29
CA CYS A 294 24.36 -0.83 7.97
C CYS A 294 24.74 -0.89 6.49
N GLY A 295 24.15 -0.05 5.62
CA GLY A 295 24.44 -0.04 4.18
C GLY A 295 24.02 -1.33 3.46
N MET A 296 23.07 -2.09 4.02
CA MET A 296 22.59 -3.31 3.38
C MET A 296 21.73 -2.99 2.15
N SER A 297 21.78 -3.85 1.13
CA SER A 297 20.83 -3.78 0.03
C SER A 297 19.42 -4.07 0.51
N LEU A 298 18.40 -3.55 -0.19
CA LEU A 298 16.99 -3.80 0.12
C LEU A 298 16.69 -5.30 0.29
N LYS A 299 17.22 -6.14 -0.60
CA LYS A 299 16.99 -7.59 -0.57
C LYS A 299 17.59 -8.26 0.67
N GLU A 300 18.81 -7.90 1.03
CA GLU A 300 19.49 -8.43 2.22
C GLU A 300 18.80 -7.96 3.49
N ALA A 301 18.44 -6.68 3.61
CA ALA A 301 17.75 -6.11 4.74
C ALA A 301 16.39 -6.79 4.95
N ALA A 302 15.57 -6.89 3.89
CA ALA A 302 14.26 -7.52 3.93
C ALA A 302 14.33 -9.00 4.33
N GLN A 303 15.29 -9.77 3.82
CA GLN A 303 15.50 -11.17 4.19
C GLN A 303 15.96 -11.29 5.66
N SER A 304 16.91 -10.47 6.10
CA SER A 304 17.42 -10.49 7.47
C SER A 304 16.33 -10.23 8.51
N VAL A 305 15.42 -9.30 8.21
CA VAL A 305 14.29 -8.97 9.08
C VAL A 305 13.27 -10.11 9.11
N LEU A 306 12.97 -10.72 7.96
CA LEU A 306 12.08 -11.89 7.93
C LEU A 306 12.69 -13.08 8.69
N ASP A 307 14.00 -13.30 8.61
CA ASP A 307 14.69 -14.33 9.40
C ASP A 307 14.63 -14.03 10.90
N LYS A 308 14.67 -12.74 11.30
CA LYS A 308 14.42 -12.32 12.70
C LYS A 308 13.02 -12.68 13.15
N VAL A 309 11.99 -12.43 12.32
CA VAL A 309 10.61 -12.84 12.60
C VAL A 309 10.51 -14.37 12.77
N ALA A 310 11.14 -15.14 11.86
CA ALA A 310 11.17 -16.60 11.95
C ALA A 310 11.83 -17.11 13.25
N ARG A 311 12.95 -16.51 13.68
CA ARG A 311 13.61 -16.85 14.95
C ARG A 311 12.72 -16.56 16.16
N LEU A 312 11.82 -15.58 16.08
CA LEU A 312 10.83 -15.29 17.13
C LEU A 312 9.65 -16.29 17.11
N GLY A 313 9.53 -17.13 16.08
CA GLY A 313 8.45 -18.07 15.88
C GLY A 313 7.30 -17.57 15.02
N GLY A 314 7.45 -16.41 14.35
CA GLY A 314 6.44 -15.81 13.48
C GLY A 314 6.55 -16.27 12.03
N THR A 315 5.43 -16.22 11.32
CA THR A 315 5.33 -16.51 9.89
C THR A 315 4.68 -15.35 9.13
N GLY A 316 5.04 -15.20 7.86
CA GLY A 316 4.49 -14.16 7.00
C GLY A 316 5.43 -13.80 5.85
N GLY A 317 5.30 -12.58 5.37
CA GLY A 317 6.15 -12.01 4.33
C GLY A 317 6.02 -10.49 4.30
N LEU A 318 6.78 -9.88 3.43
CA LEU A 318 6.69 -8.45 3.16
C LEU A 318 6.97 -8.16 1.68
N ILE A 319 6.51 -7.02 1.24
CA ILE A 319 6.91 -6.41 -0.03
C ILE A 319 7.66 -5.13 0.26
N ALA A 320 8.68 -4.85 -0.54
CA ALA A 320 9.44 -3.60 -0.42
C ALA A 320 9.95 -3.12 -1.78
N ILE A 321 10.10 -1.78 -1.89
CA ILE A 321 10.70 -1.10 -3.04
C ILE A 321 11.60 0.03 -2.54
N ASP A 322 12.75 0.25 -3.22
CA ASP A 322 13.62 1.40 -2.97
C ASP A 322 13.54 2.45 -4.10
N ARG A 323 14.27 3.56 -3.94
CA ARG A 323 14.28 4.65 -4.93
C ARG A 323 14.96 4.29 -6.24
N GLU A 324 15.79 3.27 -6.26
CA GLU A 324 16.41 2.73 -7.47
C GLU A 324 15.46 1.81 -8.23
N GLY A 325 14.27 1.52 -7.67
CA GLY A 325 13.28 0.60 -8.24
C GLY A 325 13.61 -0.87 -8.00
N ASN A 326 14.55 -1.19 -7.10
CA ASN A 326 14.77 -2.56 -6.67
C ASN A 326 13.59 -3.02 -5.81
N ILE A 327 13.18 -4.27 -5.96
CA ILE A 327 12.08 -4.87 -5.21
C ILE A 327 12.55 -6.07 -4.38
N ALA A 328 11.92 -6.27 -3.23
CA ALA A 328 12.10 -7.45 -2.40
C ALA A 328 10.74 -8.02 -1.97
N LEU A 329 10.58 -9.34 -2.06
CA LEU A 329 9.32 -10.06 -1.84
C LEU A 329 9.54 -11.31 -0.96
N PRO A 330 10.31 -11.24 0.15
CA PRO A 330 10.59 -12.42 0.96
C PRO A 330 9.37 -12.86 1.77
N PHE A 331 9.17 -14.19 1.86
CA PHE A 331 8.16 -14.80 2.74
C PHE A 331 8.61 -16.17 3.21
N ASN A 332 8.21 -16.58 4.43
CA ASN A 332 8.53 -17.86 5.06
C ASN A 332 7.33 -18.81 5.17
N THR A 333 6.17 -18.42 4.63
CA THR A 333 4.96 -19.24 4.50
C THR A 333 5.01 -20.14 3.25
N SER A 334 4.00 -20.98 3.02
CA SER A 334 3.92 -21.83 1.82
C SER A 334 3.57 -21.05 0.54
N GLY A 335 2.97 -19.85 0.68
CA GLY A 335 2.67 -18.96 -0.44
C GLY A 335 2.42 -17.54 0.04
N MET A 336 2.48 -16.60 -0.92
CA MET A 336 2.10 -15.21 -0.76
C MET A 336 1.46 -14.73 -2.06
N TYR A 337 0.22 -14.24 -1.99
CA TYR A 337 -0.41 -13.52 -3.09
C TYR A 337 0.36 -12.22 -3.29
N ARG A 338 1.01 -12.05 -4.43
CA ARG A 338 1.88 -10.90 -4.70
C ARG A 338 1.91 -10.54 -6.17
N GLY A 339 2.28 -9.31 -6.45
CA GLY A 339 2.49 -8.87 -7.82
C GLY A 339 3.33 -7.61 -7.88
N TYR A 340 3.88 -7.35 -9.05
CA TYR A 340 4.70 -6.17 -9.31
C TYR A 340 4.63 -5.77 -10.79
N VAL A 341 5.00 -4.53 -11.05
CA VAL A 341 5.24 -4.06 -12.41
C VAL A 341 6.72 -4.28 -12.74
N ASP A 342 7.00 -5.01 -13.81
CA ASP A 342 8.37 -5.25 -14.25
C ASP A 342 8.97 -4.00 -14.95
N PRO A 343 10.30 -3.93 -15.19
CA PRO A 343 10.92 -2.78 -15.85
C PRO A 343 10.40 -2.46 -17.26
N ASN A 344 9.65 -3.37 -17.89
CA ASN A 344 9.02 -3.17 -19.19
C ASN A 344 7.55 -2.73 -19.08
N GLY A 345 7.07 -2.49 -17.87
CA GLY A 345 5.67 -2.11 -17.61
C GLY A 345 4.68 -3.28 -17.64
N LYS A 346 5.15 -4.54 -17.63
CA LYS A 346 4.29 -5.72 -17.60
C LYS A 346 3.87 -6.02 -16.16
N LEU A 347 2.58 -6.31 -15.99
CA LEU A 347 2.03 -6.78 -14.71
C LEU A 347 2.39 -8.27 -14.51
N VAL A 348 3.05 -8.55 -13.40
CA VAL A 348 3.45 -9.90 -12.98
C VAL A 348 2.72 -10.24 -11.69
N VAL A 349 2.03 -11.38 -11.65
CA VAL A 349 1.34 -11.89 -10.44
C VAL A 349 1.81 -13.30 -10.11
N GLU A 350 2.07 -13.54 -8.84
CA GLU A 350 2.57 -14.80 -8.31
C GLU A 350 1.82 -15.17 -7.03
N ILE A 351 1.72 -16.47 -6.74
CA ILE A 351 1.01 -16.98 -5.56
C ILE A 351 1.92 -17.92 -4.76
N TYR A 352 2.50 -18.88 -5.42
CA TYR A 352 3.29 -19.96 -4.81
C TYR A 352 4.80 -19.63 -4.76
N LYS A 353 5.54 -20.47 -4.03
CA LYS A 353 7.02 -20.51 -4.11
C LYS A 353 7.49 -21.00 -5.47
#